data_90f79aa32888c4e7042e7ee7decbaa64
#
_entry.id   90f79aa32888c4e7042e7ee7decbaa64
#
_cell.length_a   1.000
_cell.length_b   1.000
_cell.length_c   1.000
_cell.angle_alpha   90.00
_cell.angle_beta   90.00
_cell.angle_gamma   90.00
#
_symmetry.space_group_name_H-M   'P 1'
#
loop_
_entity.id
_entity.type
_entity.pdbx_description
1 polymer ?
#
loop_
_entity_poly.entity_id
_entity_poly.type
_entity_poly.pdbx_seq_one_letter_code
_entity_poly.pdbx_strand_id
1 'polypeptide(L)'
;MNEKKLILVVDDDPDLVEAVSMKLESENYRVARAYDGNEAWEKIKEERPDLIVLDVMMPEKDGYTVCRELKSDPEYKDISVILLTAVGEAVPSTTYTHMDGKTALADDFIPKPIDMDELMEIIRQDIS
;
A
#
# COMPACT_ATOMS: atom_id res chain seq x y z
N MET A 1 13.71 -22.14 2.93
CA MET A 1 12.81 -22.18 2.90
C MET A 1 12.08 -21.16 2.53
N ASN A 2 11.20 -21.16 2.19
CA ASN A 2 10.51 -20.26 1.63
C ASN A 2 9.84 -19.45 2.53
N GLU A 3 10.35 -18.29 2.83
CA GLU A 3 9.67 -17.41 3.60
C GLU A 3 8.64 -16.75 2.79
N LYS A 4 7.43 -16.72 3.26
CA LYS A 4 6.35 -16.04 2.56
C LYS A 4 6.60 -14.55 2.61
N LYS A 5 6.22 -13.87 1.54
CA LYS A 5 6.31 -12.42 1.50
C LYS A 5 5.30 -11.81 2.44
N LEU A 6 5.68 -10.69 3.06
CA LEU A 6 4.81 -10.00 4.01
C LEU A 6 4.21 -8.78 3.34
N ILE A 7 2.89 -8.67 3.41
CA ILE A 7 2.18 -7.54 2.84
C ILE A 7 1.44 -6.83 3.96
N LEU A 8 1.64 -5.52 4.06
CA LEU A 8 0.92 -4.70 5.03
C LEU A 8 -0.27 -4.07 4.33
N VAL A 9 -1.45 -4.26 4.89
CA VAL A 9 -2.68 -3.70 4.32
C VAL A 9 -3.15 -2.59 5.26
N VAL A 10 -3.30 -1.39 4.73
CA VAL A 10 -3.62 -0.20 5.51
C VAL A 10 -4.84 0.50 4.94
N ASP A 11 -5.91 0.58 5.71
CA ASP A 11 -7.12 1.28 5.30
C ASP A 11 -7.93 1.51 6.56
N ASP A 12 -8.64 2.62 6.66
CA ASP A 12 -9.43 2.87 7.85
C ASP A 12 -10.78 2.13 7.81
N ASP A 13 -11.05 1.40 6.75
CA ASP A 13 -12.24 0.56 6.64
C ASP A 13 -11.86 -0.86 7.01
N PRO A 14 -12.24 -1.34 8.19
CA PRO A 14 -11.83 -2.68 8.62
C PRO A 14 -12.37 -3.79 7.74
N ASP A 15 -13.52 -3.58 7.12
CA ASP A 15 -14.06 -4.61 6.24
C ASP A 15 -13.20 -4.78 5.01
N LEU A 16 -12.70 -3.67 4.47
CA LEU A 16 -11.82 -3.74 3.31
C LEU A 16 -10.51 -4.40 3.69
N VAL A 17 -9.95 -4.02 4.84
CA VAL A 17 -8.69 -4.61 5.29
C VAL A 17 -8.85 -6.11 5.43
N GLU A 18 -9.97 -6.54 6.02
CA GLU A 18 -10.18 -7.96 6.22
C GLU A 18 -10.34 -8.70 4.89
N ALA A 19 -11.12 -8.14 3.97
CA ALA A 19 -11.35 -8.80 2.69
C ALA A 19 -10.05 -8.96 1.91
N VAL A 20 -9.25 -7.91 1.86
CA VAL A 20 -7.98 -7.97 1.14
C VAL A 20 -7.03 -8.94 1.83
N SER A 21 -7.01 -8.91 3.17
CA SER A 21 -6.13 -9.77 3.92
C SER A 21 -6.46 -11.25 3.71
N MET A 22 -7.75 -11.57 3.71
CA MET A 22 -8.15 -12.96 3.50
C MET A 22 -7.74 -13.44 2.12
N LYS A 23 -7.91 -12.60 1.12
CA LYS A 23 -7.52 -12.99 -0.23
C LYS A 23 -6.02 -13.21 -0.32
N LEU A 24 -5.24 -12.33 0.30
CA LEU A 24 -3.80 -12.45 0.28
C LEU A 24 -3.34 -13.72 0.99
N GLU A 25 -3.96 -14.01 2.13
CA GLU A 25 -3.60 -15.22 2.86
C GLU A 25 -3.91 -16.47 2.05
N SER A 26 -4.99 -16.42 1.28
CA SER A 26 -5.34 -17.55 0.44
C SER A 26 -4.34 -17.75 -0.69
N GLU A 27 -3.55 -16.70 -1.00
CA GLU A 27 -2.53 -16.79 -2.03
C GLU A 27 -1.14 -17.00 -1.42
N ASN A 28 -1.11 -17.38 -0.16
CA ASN A 28 0.13 -17.73 0.51
C ASN A 28 1.02 -16.55 0.89
N TYR A 29 0.46 -15.40 1.10
CA TYR A 29 1.19 -14.27 1.65
C TYR A 29 0.95 -14.18 3.14
N ARG A 30 1.92 -13.63 3.87
CA ARG A 30 1.68 -13.23 5.25
C ARG A 30 1.14 -11.82 5.22
N VAL A 31 0.27 -11.48 6.15
CA VAL A 31 -0.39 -10.18 6.13
C VAL A 31 -0.30 -9.50 7.48
N ALA A 32 0.06 -8.23 7.49
CA ALA A 32 -0.08 -7.37 8.66
C ALA A 32 -1.16 -6.35 8.34
N ARG A 33 -1.85 -5.89 9.34
CA ARG A 33 -2.99 -5.00 9.17
C ARG A 33 -2.78 -3.73 9.97
N ALA A 34 -3.18 -2.60 9.40
CA ALA A 34 -3.15 -1.32 10.09
C ALA A 34 -4.33 -0.50 9.62
N TYR A 35 -4.80 0.41 10.45
CA TYR A 35 -6.03 1.12 10.17
C TYR A 35 -5.83 2.64 10.08
N ASP A 36 -4.63 3.12 10.22
CA ASP A 36 -4.30 4.52 9.97
C ASP A 36 -2.79 4.63 9.72
N GLY A 37 -2.34 5.82 9.37
CA GLY A 37 -0.95 6.02 8.98
C GLY A 37 0.04 5.82 10.11
N ASN A 38 -0.36 6.18 11.33
CA ASN A 38 0.54 6.00 12.46
C ASN A 38 0.70 4.53 12.79
N GLU A 39 -0.40 3.79 12.76
CA GLU A 39 -0.36 2.37 13.01
C GLU A 39 0.44 1.67 11.91
N ALA A 40 0.32 2.16 10.68
CA ALA A 40 1.09 1.60 9.58
C ALA A 40 2.58 1.68 9.88
N TRP A 41 3.03 2.84 10.37
CA TRP A 41 4.44 2.99 10.69
C TRP A 41 4.88 2.07 11.81
N GLU A 42 4.01 1.85 12.80
CA GLU A 42 4.35 0.92 13.87
C GLU A 42 4.56 -0.48 13.31
N LYS A 43 3.69 -0.90 12.41
CA LYS A 43 3.82 -2.23 11.83
C LYS A 43 5.06 -2.35 10.94
N ILE A 44 5.37 -1.30 10.20
CA ILE A 44 6.55 -1.31 9.34
C ILE A 44 7.82 -1.48 10.17
N LYS A 45 7.86 -0.82 11.31
CA LYS A 45 9.05 -0.91 12.15
C LYS A 45 9.14 -2.24 12.88
N GLU A 46 7.99 -2.87 13.14
CA GLU A 46 8.01 -4.17 13.78
C GLU A 46 8.56 -5.23 12.85
N GLU A 47 8.12 -5.21 11.62
CA GLU A 47 8.61 -6.14 10.63
C GLU A 47 8.46 -5.49 9.26
N ARG A 48 9.56 -5.30 8.56
CA ARG A 48 9.55 -4.61 7.28
C ARG A 48 8.77 -5.41 6.25
N PRO A 49 7.70 -4.87 5.70
CA PRO A 49 6.94 -5.61 4.68
C PRO A 49 7.64 -5.57 3.34
N ASP A 50 7.26 -6.48 2.48
CA ASP A 50 7.76 -6.50 1.11
C ASP A 50 6.92 -5.57 0.24
N LEU A 51 5.66 -5.37 0.61
CA LEU A 51 4.76 -4.53 -0.14
C LEU A 51 3.70 -3.97 0.79
N ILE A 52 3.24 -2.76 0.52
CA ILE A 52 2.19 -2.12 1.31
C ILE A 52 1.04 -1.75 0.39
N VAL A 53 -0.17 -2.16 0.77
CA VAL A 53 -1.40 -1.70 0.13
C VAL A 53 -1.94 -0.60 1.05
N LEU A 54 -2.02 0.62 0.55
CA LEU A 54 -2.18 1.78 1.39
C LEU A 54 -3.29 2.70 0.89
N ASP A 55 -4.31 2.90 1.70
CA ASP A 55 -5.39 3.80 1.35
C ASP A 55 -4.89 5.25 1.42
N VAL A 56 -5.32 6.06 0.46
CA VAL A 56 -4.94 7.46 0.42
C VAL A 56 -5.70 8.27 1.46
N MET A 57 -7.00 8.01 1.58
CA MET A 57 -7.85 8.84 2.45
C MET A 57 -7.96 8.24 3.83
N MET A 58 -7.13 8.68 4.73
CA MET A 58 -7.19 8.23 6.12
C MET A 58 -7.08 9.42 7.04
N PRO A 59 -7.69 9.34 8.22
CA PRO A 59 -7.59 10.43 9.17
C PRO A 59 -6.17 10.56 9.70
N GLU A 60 -5.86 11.75 10.14
CA GLU A 60 -4.57 12.05 10.72
C GLU A 60 -3.38 12.01 9.81
N LYS A 61 -3.05 10.94 9.20
CA LYS A 61 -1.90 10.88 8.33
C LYS A 61 -2.31 10.12 7.07
N ASP A 62 -2.46 10.82 5.97
CA ASP A 62 -2.96 10.21 4.75
C ASP A 62 -1.91 9.33 4.07
N GLY A 63 -2.36 8.58 3.09
CA GLY A 63 -1.49 7.61 2.42
C GLY A 63 -0.39 8.25 1.60
N TYR A 64 -0.64 9.42 1.03
CA TYR A 64 0.42 10.08 0.27
C TYR A 64 1.58 10.47 1.19
N THR A 65 1.25 10.93 2.40
CA THR A 65 2.27 11.30 3.36
C THR A 65 3.10 10.09 3.77
N VAL A 66 2.43 8.99 4.08
CA VAL A 66 3.13 7.77 4.47
C VAL A 66 4.04 7.31 3.34
N CYS A 67 3.52 7.32 2.11
CA CYS A 67 4.29 6.88 0.96
C CYS A 67 5.52 7.75 0.77
N ARG A 68 5.35 9.06 0.89
CA ARG A 68 6.46 9.99 0.73
C ARG A 68 7.52 9.75 1.80
N GLU A 69 7.09 9.51 3.02
CA GLU A 69 8.01 9.24 4.10
C GLU A 69 8.80 7.96 3.84
N LEU A 70 8.12 6.93 3.36
CA LEU A 70 8.78 5.67 3.07
C LEU A 70 9.81 5.83 1.97
N LYS A 71 9.43 6.51 0.90
CA LYS A 71 10.33 6.63 -0.25
C LYS A 71 11.50 7.56 0.04
N SER A 72 11.40 8.36 1.09
CA SER A 72 12.50 9.22 1.49
C SER A 72 13.44 8.57 2.48
N ASP A 73 13.11 7.39 2.96
CA ASP A 73 13.89 6.73 3.98
C ASP A 73 14.76 5.66 3.35
N PRO A 74 16.09 5.74 3.50
CA PRO A 74 16.96 4.76 2.85
C PRO A 74 16.68 3.32 3.24
N GLU A 75 16.11 3.13 4.43
CA GLU A 75 15.84 1.78 4.89
C GLU A 75 14.58 1.22 4.27
N TYR A 76 13.60 2.08 3.93
CA TYR A 76 12.30 1.61 3.50
C TYR A 76 11.95 1.94 2.05
N LYS A 77 12.80 2.69 1.37
CA LYS A 77 12.43 3.20 0.05
C LYS A 77 12.20 2.12 -0.99
N ASP A 78 12.72 0.94 -0.76
CA ASP A 78 12.55 -0.14 -1.73
C ASP A 78 11.29 -0.97 -1.52
N ILE A 79 10.50 -0.66 -0.51
CA ILE A 79 9.24 -1.35 -0.31
C ILE A 79 8.29 -0.93 -1.43
N SER A 80 7.65 -1.89 -2.06
CA SER A 80 6.65 -1.59 -3.09
C SER A 80 5.41 -1.02 -2.45
N VAL A 81 4.85 0.04 -3.00
CA VAL A 81 3.67 0.69 -2.45
C VAL A 81 2.58 0.78 -3.51
N ILE A 82 1.40 0.27 -3.19
CA ILE A 82 0.22 0.40 -4.03
C ILE A 82 -0.75 1.30 -3.30
N LEU A 83 -1.12 2.42 -3.90
CA LEU A 83 -2.06 3.35 -3.28
C LEU A 83 -3.47 3.07 -3.77
N LEU A 84 -4.42 3.06 -2.85
CA LEU A 84 -5.83 2.89 -3.17
C LEU A 84 -6.48 4.26 -3.17
N THR A 85 -7.07 4.64 -4.29
CA THR A 85 -7.64 5.97 -4.45
C THR A 85 -9.16 5.92 -4.50
N ALA A 86 -9.81 6.98 -4.06
CA ALA A 86 -11.26 7.02 -4.09
C ALA A 86 -11.75 7.33 -5.49
N VAL A 87 -12.93 6.80 -5.82
CA VAL A 87 -13.54 7.08 -7.09
C VAL A 87 -13.84 8.56 -7.17
N GLY A 88 -13.50 9.17 -8.26
CA GLY A 88 -13.80 10.58 -8.45
C GLY A 88 -12.79 11.52 -7.86
N GLU A 89 -11.82 10.98 -7.15
CA GLU A 89 -10.82 11.83 -6.57
C GLU A 89 -9.88 12.28 -7.66
N ALA A 90 -9.55 13.53 -7.66
CA ALA A 90 -8.64 14.07 -8.65
C ALA A 90 -7.36 13.27 -8.53
N VAL A 91 -6.92 12.77 -9.64
CA VAL A 91 -5.83 11.88 -9.59
C VAL A 91 -4.55 12.59 -9.27
N PRO A 92 -4.14 12.55 -8.03
CA PRO A 92 -2.91 13.21 -7.67
C PRO A 92 -1.71 12.63 -8.39
N SER A 93 -1.85 11.41 -8.85
CA SER A 93 -0.75 10.81 -9.58
C SER A 93 -0.34 11.64 -10.78
N THR A 94 -1.30 12.29 -11.42
CA THR A 94 -0.97 13.11 -12.55
C THR A 94 -0.10 14.27 -12.13
N THR A 95 -0.48 14.89 -11.03
CA THR A 95 0.27 16.00 -10.53
C THR A 95 1.61 15.57 -9.99
N TYR A 96 1.61 14.54 -9.19
CA TYR A 96 2.84 14.10 -8.62
C TYR A 96 3.85 13.69 -9.67
N THR A 97 3.45 12.86 -10.59
CA THR A 97 4.40 12.36 -11.54
C THR A 97 4.93 13.43 -12.45
N HIS A 98 4.11 14.43 -12.72
CA HIS A 98 4.59 15.46 -13.57
C HIS A 98 5.49 16.41 -12.87
N MET A 99 5.16 16.80 -11.69
CA MET A 99 5.87 17.84 -11.06
C MET A 99 7.29 17.54 -10.84
N ASP A 100 7.59 16.40 -10.36
CA ASP A 100 8.91 16.16 -10.03
C ASP A 100 9.50 15.02 -10.70
N GLY A 101 8.82 14.35 -11.46
CA GLY A 101 9.34 13.22 -12.15
C GLY A 101 9.89 12.18 -11.24
N LYS A 102 10.27 12.54 -10.04
CA LYS A 102 10.80 11.56 -9.21
C LYS A 102 9.94 11.31 -8.10
N THR A 103 8.84 11.95 -8.05
CA THR A 103 7.98 11.71 -6.97
C THR A 103 6.90 10.81 -7.36
N ALA A 104 7.13 9.96 -8.29
CA ALA A 104 6.22 8.91 -8.51
C ALA A 104 6.38 8.10 -7.27
N LEU A 105 5.69 8.47 -6.26
CA LEU A 105 5.92 7.89 -4.99
C LEU A 105 5.49 6.47 -4.91
N ALA A 106 4.33 6.17 -5.45
CA ALA A 106 3.81 4.81 -5.39
C ALA A 106 4.22 4.05 -6.62
N ASP A 107 4.32 2.75 -6.48
CA ASP A 107 4.62 1.91 -7.62
C ASP A 107 3.37 1.70 -8.45
N ASP A 108 2.20 1.72 -7.82
CA ASP A 108 0.94 1.56 -8.52
C ASP A 108 -0.18 2.28 -7.81
N PHE A 109 -1.26 2.58 -8.55
CA PHE A 109 -2.46 3.19 -8.00
C PHE A 109 -3.64 2.34 -8.43
N ILE A 110 -4.55 2.04 -7.52
CA ILE A 110 -5.75 1.27 -7.84
C ILE A 110 -6.97 2.03 -7.33
N PRO A 111 -7.94 2.31 -8.18
CA PRO A 111 -9.12 3.03 -7.73
C PRO A 111 -10.07 2.12 -6.97
N LYS A 112 -10.80 2.70 -6.04
CA LYS A 112 -11.89 2.00 -5.37
C LYS A 112 -13.14 2.20 -6.22
N PRO A 113 -14.03 1.23 -6.26
CA PRO A 113 -13.99 -0.04 -5.54
C PRO A 113 -12.94 -0.95 -6.14
N ILE A 114 -12.27 -1.67 -5.28
CA ILE A 114 -11.13 -2.47 -5.71
C ILE A 114 -11.56 -3.68 -6.49
N ASP A 115 -10.91 -3.89 -7.63
CA ASP A 115 -11.02 -5.15 -8.35
C ASP A 115 -9.99 -6.07 -7.72
N MET A 116 -10.44 -7.07 -7.00
CA MET A 116 -9.53 -7.91 -6.23
C MET A 116 -8.57 -8.67 -7.13
N ASP A 117 -9.04 -9.11 -8.29
CA ASP A 117 -8.17 -9.83 -9.20
C ASP A 117 -7.07 -8.94 -9.75
N GLU A 118 -7.41 -7.68 -10.03
CA GLU A 118 -6.41 -6.74 -10.51
C GLU A 118 -5.38 -6.47 -9.43
N LEU A 119 -5.83 -6.31 -8.20
CA LEU A 119 -4.91 -6.07 -7.09
C LEU A 119 -3.95 -7.24 -6.93
N MET A 120 -4.48 -8.46 -6.97
CA MET A 120 -3.62 -9.63 -6.82
C MET A 120 -2.61 -9.72 -7.94
N GLU A 121 -3.01 -9.37 -9.15
CA GLU A 121 -2.10 -9.43 -10.28
C GLU A 121 -0.95 -8.45 -10.11
N ILE A 122 -1.27 -7.24 -9.69
CA ILE A 122 -0.24 -6.22 -9.50
C ILE A 122 0.71 -6.62 -8.38
N ILE A 123 0.17 -7.17 -7.29
CA ILE A 123 1.01 -7.61 -6.20
C ILE A 123 1.98 -8.69 -6.67
N ARG A 124 1.47 -9.64 -7.44
CA ARG A 124 2.35 -10.71 -7.93
C ARG A 124 3.46 -10.16 -8.80
N GLN A 125 3.15 -9.14 -9.60
CA GLN A 125 4.17 -8.56 -10.46
C GLN A 125 5.21 -7.80 -9.65
N ASP A 126 4.77 -7.15 -8.59
CA ASP A 126 5.69 -6.28 -7.84
C ASP A 126 6.64 -7.04 -6.93
N ILE A 127 6.24 -8.17 -6.43
CA ILE A 127 7.07 -8.86 -5.47
C ILE A 127 7.27 -10.34 -5.75
N SER A 128 7.00 -10.76 -6.93
CA SER A 128 7.18 -12.19 -7.24
C SER A 128 8.64 -12.59 -7.37
#